data_c5cf6caba86084922d64c6fdf58c5974
#
_entry.id   c5cf6caba86084922d64c6fdf58c5974
#
_cell.length_a   1.000
_cell.length_b   1.000
_cell.length_c   1.000
_cell.angle_alpha   90.00
_cell.angle_beta   90.00
_cell.angle_gamma   90.00
#
_symmetry.space_group_name_H-M   'P 1'
#
loop_
_entity.id
_entity.type
_entity.pdbx_description
1 polymer ?
#
loop_
_entity_poly.entity_id
_entity_poly.type
_entity_poly.pdbx_seq_one_letter_code
_entity_poly.pdbx_strand_id
1 'polypeptide(L)'
;YSLIHDDLPCMDDDDMRRGKPTVHKAYDEATAVLAGDALHALAFEILTDGSVSSDPFVQAELVRCLALASGMGGMAGGQAMDMAAESARYDLPTITRLQHLKTGALLTASVEMGAILGRVPPDARSHLINYARDIGLAFQIADDLLDHEGDEAKAGKALRKDDEQGKQTFVSLMGADAARKQARALVEQACGHLAHYGEDAGVLCDLARYIVERDR
;
A
#
# COMPACT_ATOMS: atom_id res chain seq x y z
N TYR A 1 10.85 1.22 4.52
CA TYR A 1 11.96 1.20 3.56
C TYR A 1 11.53 1.69 2.18
N SER A 2 10.41 1.23 1.67
CA SER A 2 9.94 1.56 0.32
C SER A 2 9.67 3.06 0.14
N LEU A 3 9.10 3.73 1.14
CA LEU A 3 8.87 5.18 1.09
C LEU A 3 10.17 6.00 1.06
N ILE A 4 11.24 5.53 1.73
CA ILE A 4 12.54 6.21 1.67
C ILE A 4 13.16 6.07 0.27
N HIS A 5 13.04 4.89 -0.35
CA HIS A 5 13.54 4.66 -1.69
C HIS A 5 12.67 5.38 -2.74
N ASP A 6 11.36 5.45 -2.53
CA ASP A 6 10.43 6.14 -3.42
C ASP A 6 10.70 7.64 -3.50
N ASP A 7 11.12 8.25 -2.39
CA ASP A 7 11.47 9.67 -2.32
C ASP A 7 12.78 10.05 -3.05
N LEU A 8 13.63 9.08 -3.44
CA LEU A 8 14.93 9.34 -4.06
C LEU A 8 14.81 10.08 -5.41
N PRO A 9 15.85 10.87 -5.83
CA PRO A 9 15.85 11.57 -7.10
C PRO A 9 15.70 10.67 -8.35
N CYS A 10 16.06 9.39 -8.22
CA CYS A 10 15.89 8.40 -9.30
C CYS A 10 14.49 7.75 -9.32
N MET A 11 13.60 8.16 -8.42
CA MET A 11 12.21 7.72 -8.27
C MET A 11 11.27 8.93 -8.35
N ASP A 12 10.53 9.26 -7.30
CA ASP A 12 9.54 10.36 -7.31
C ASP A 12 10.16 11.74 -7.04
N ASP A 13 11.43 11.83 -6.64
CA ASP A 13 12.21 13.05 -6.30
C ASP A 13 11.43 13.97 -5.35
N ASP A 14 10.95 13.41 -4.25
CA ASP A 14 10.16 14.15 -3.26
C ASP A 14 11.03 14.84 -2.23
N ASP A 15 10.84 16.15 -2.06
CA ASP A 15 11.57 16.96 -1.06
C ASP A 15 11.01 16.77 0.36
N MET A 16 9.71 16.50 0.48
CA MET A 16 8.98 16.49 1.75
C MET A 16 8.07 15.26 1.85
N ARG A 17 8.03 14.64 3.03
CA ARG A 17 7.10 13.56 3.37
C ARG A 17 6.55 13.76 4.79
N ARG A 18 5.23 13.80 4.92
CA ARG A 18 4.54 14.01 6.21
C ARG A 18 5.03 15.27 6.94
N GLY A 19 5.24 16.36 6.19
CA GLY A 19 5.68 17.65 6.72
C GLY A 19 7.15 17.70 7.17
N LYS A 20 7.97 16.72 6.82
CA LYS A 20 9.42 16.69 7.10
C LYS A 20 10.21 16.50 5.82
N PRO A 21 11.45 17.04 5.75
CA PRO A 21 12.36 16.75 4.64
C PRO A 21 12.55 15.23 4.48
N THR A 22 12.57 14.75 3.24
CA THR A 22 12.90 13.35 2.93
C THR A 22 14.33 13.03 3.31
N VAL A 23 14.66 11.73 3.44
CA VAL A 23 15.98 11.33 3.99
C VAL A 23 17.13 11.85 3.13
N HIS A 24 17.00 11.78 1.78
CA HIS A 24 18.06 12.28 0.89
C HIS A 24 18.20 13.81 0.92
N LYS A 25 17.16 14.57 1.26
CA LYS A 25 17.23 16.03 1.44
C LYS A 25 17.76 16.41 2.83
N ALA A 26 17.42 15.64 3.88
CA ALA A 26 17.89 15.87 5.24
C ALA A 26 19.36 15.49 5.43
N TYR A 27 19.84 14.51 4.68
CA TYR A 27 21.20 13.97 4.76
C TYR A 27 21.84 13.93 3.36
N ASP A 28 21.79 12.79 2.67
CA ASP A 28 22.26 12.56 1.31
C ASP A 28 21.63 11.30 0.69
N GLU A 29 21.81 11.10 -0.63
CA GLU A 29 21.26 9.96 -1.36
C GLU A 29 21.82 8.63 -0.86
N ALA A 30 23.13 8.54 -0.56
CA ALA A 30 23.74 7.30 -0.11
C ALA A 30 23.16 6.87 1.26
N THR A 31 22.94 7.84 2.15
CA THR A 31 22.28 7.61 3.45
C THR A 31 20.83 7.11 3.23
N ALA A 32 20.09 7.68 2.29
CA ALA A 32 18.73 7.25 2.00
C ALA A 32 18.68 5.82 1.44
N VAL A 33 19.56 5.47 0.49
CA VAL A 33 19.68 4.10 -0.04
C VAL A 33 19.99 3.11 1.09
N LEU A 34 21.04 3.38 1.87
CA LEU A 34 21.45 2.47 2.96
C LEU A 34 20.39 2.37 4.08
N ALA A 35 19.68 3.45 4.38
CA ALA A 35 18.59 3.41 5.36
C ALA A 35 17.42 2.52 4.90
N GLY A 36 17.04 2.60 3.63
CA GLY A 36 16.04 1.72 3.05
C GLY A 36 16.48 0.25 3.07
N ASP A 37 17.72 -0.05 2.65
CA ASP A 37 18.29 -1.40 2.67
C ASP A 37 18.35 -1.97 4.09
N ALA A 38 18.82 -1.18 5.05
CA ALA A 38 18.89 -1.59 6.45
C ALA A 38 17.52 -1.86 7.05
N LEU A 39 16.51 -1.03 6.77
CA LEU A 39 15.13 -1.24 7.22
C LEU A 39 14.50 -2.48 6.58
N HIS A 40 14.81 -2.75 5.31
CA HIS A 40 14.32 -3.95 4.62
C HIS A 40 14.94 -5.21 5.23
N ALA A 41 16.27 -5.21 5.48
CA ALA A 41 16.96 -6.31 6.16
C ALA A 41 16.41 -6.51 7.58
N LEU A 42 16.23 -5.42 8.35
CA LEU A 42 15.66 -5.45 9.70
C LEU A 42 14.25 -6.07 9.73
N ALA A 43 13.43 -5.82 8.70
CA ALA A 43 12.11 -6.43 8.64
C ALA A 43 12.18 -7.97 8.62
N PHE A 44 13.13 -8.57 7.87
CA PHE A 44 13.35 -10.02 7.88
C PHE A 44 13.95 -10.52 9.19
N GLU A 45 14.86 -9.78 9.80
CA GLU A 45 15.42 -10.09 11.12
C GLU A 45 14.29 -10.19 12.16
N ILE A 46 13.41 -9.20 12.22
CA ILE A 46 12.25 -9.19 13.14
C ILE A 46 11.36 -10.40 12.92
N LEU A 47 11.04 -10.77 11.68
CA LEU A 47 10.16 -11.90 11.37
C LEU A 47 10.73 -13.27 11.79
N THR A 48 12.05 -13.36 11.96
CA THR A 48 12.75 -14.58 12.41
C THR A 48 13.05 -14.58 13.91
N ASP A 49 12.72 -13.50 14.64
CA ASP A 49 12.94 -13.42 16.07
C ASP A 49 12.00 -14.35 16.85
N GLY A 50 12.55 -15.03 17.86
CA GLY A 50 11.78 -15.95 18.71
C GLY A 50 10.66 -15.31 19.52
N SER A 51 10.70 -13.98 19.71
CA SER A 51 9.61 -13.23 20.35
C SER A 51 8.40 -13.06 19.46
N VAL A 52 8.58 -13.11 18.12
CA VAL A 52 7.48 -13.07 17.14
C VAL A 52 6.81 -14.45 17.05
N SER A 53 7.60 -15.50 16.91
CA SER A 53 7.11 -16.88 16.94
C SER A 53 8.25 -17.83 17.30
N SER A 54 7.97 -18.79 18.19
CA SER A 54 8.93 -19.87 18.50
C SER A 54 8.86 -21.03 17.48
N ASP A 55 7.90 -21.01 16.55
CA ASP A 55 7.70 -22.03 15.53
C ASP A 55 8.47 -21.64 14.24
N PRO A 56 9.52 -22.36 13.85
CA PRO A 56 10.31 -22.05 12.67
C PRO A 56 9.53 -22.15 11.35
N PHE A 57 8.46 -22.92 11.29
CA PHE A 57 7.59 -23.00 10.11
C PHE A 57 6.77 -21.71 9.96
N VAL A 58 6.28 -21.16 11.07
CA VAL A 58 5.59 -19.85 11.08
C VAL A 58 6.56 -18.76 10.66
N GLN A 59 7.78 -18.72 11.22
CA GLN A 59 8.81 -17.75 10.83
C GLN A 59 9.12 -17.83 9.32
N ALA A 60 9.30 -19.03 8.77
CA ALA A 60 9.55 -19.23 7.34
C ALA A 60 8.36 -18.76 6.47
N GLU A 61 7.13 -18.99 6.91
CA GLU A 61 5.92 -18.52 6.22
C GLU A 61 5.84 -16.98 6.22
N LEU A 62 6.13 -16.32 7.34
CA LEU A 62 6.18 -14.86 7.45
C LEU A 62 7.25 -14.25 6.53
N VAL A 63 8.47 -14.80 6.56
CA VAL A 63 9.57 -14.37 5.68
C VAL A 63 9.18 -14.52 4.21
N ARG A 64 8.59 -15.65 3.83
CA ARG A 64 8.11 -15.87 2.46
C ARG A 64 7.03 -14.88 2.06
N CYS A 65 6.07 -14.60 2.96
CA CYS A 65 5.01 -13.63 2.74
C CYS A 65 5.57 -12.25 2.44
N LEU A 66 6.50 -11.73 3.27
CA LEU A 66 7.15 -10.45 3.06
C LEU A 66 7.98 -10.42 1.78
N ALA A 67 8.76 -11.48 1.52
CA ALA A 67 9.62 -11.56 0.32
C ALA A 67 8.82 -11.50 -0.99
N LEU A 68 7.68 -12.18 -1.05
CA LEU A 68 6.79 -12.15 -2.21
C LEU A 68 6.15 -10.77 -2.38
N ALA A 69 5.68 -10.17 -1.28
CA ALA A 69 4.99 -8.89 -1.31
C ALA A 69 5.91 -7.69 -1.59
N SER A 70 7.18 -7.77 -1.19
CA SER A 70 8.17 -6.71 -1.45
C SER A 70 8.91 -6.88 -2.78
N GLY A 71 8.93 -8.08 -3.33
CA GLY A 71 9.73 -8.44 -4.50
C GLY A 71 9.09 -8.09 -5.85
N MET A 72 9.59 -8.77 -6.90
CA MET A 72 9.21 -8.55 -8.30
C MET A 72 7.73 -8.85 -8.59
N GLY A 73 7.14 -9.81 -7.89
CA GLY A 73 5.70 -10.13 -7.94
C GLY A 73 4.84 -9.29 -6.98
N GLY A 74 5.39 -8.26 -6.37
CA GLY A 74 4.76 -7.37 -5.41
C GLY A 74 5.19 -5.92 -5.60
N MET A 75 5.52 -5.24 -4.50
CA MET A 75 5.74 -3.79 -4.47
C MET A 75 6.83 -3.32 -5.45
N ALA A 76 7.99 -4.00 -5.51
CA ALA A 76 9.07 -3.58 -6.42
C ALA A 76 8.66 -3.70 -7.90
N GLY A 77 7.91 -4.74 -8.27
CA GLY A 77 7.34 -4.85 -9.62
C GLY A 77 6.29 -3.78 -9.91
N GLY A 78 5.48 -3.42 -8.92
CA GLY A 78 4.53 -2.31 -9.00
C GLY A 78 5.23 -0.97 -9.20
N GLN A 79 6.32 -0.72 -8.47
CA GLN A 79 7.14 0.48 -8.63
C GLN A 79 7.76 0.58 -10.04
N ALA A 80 8.26 -0.54 -10.56
CA ALA A 80 8.79 -0.58 -11.93
C ALA A 80 7.70 -0.25 -12.98
N MET A 81 6.46 -0.70 -12.76
CA MET A 81 5.33 -0.32 -13.61
C MET A 81 4.98 1.17 -13.47
N ASP A 82 5.04 1.72 -12.26
CA ASP A 82 4.74 3.13 -12.00
C ASP A 82 5.73 4.06 -12.71
N MET A 83 7.02 3.76 -12.63
CA MET A 83 8.06 4.48 -13.38
C MET A 83 7.85 4.38 -14.90
N ALA A 84 7.44 3.21 -15.41
CA ALA A 84 7.15 3.04 -16.83
C ALA A 84 5.88 3.80 -17.27
N ALA A 85 4.96 4.09 -16.35
CA ALA A 85 3.72 4.84 -16.63
C ALA A 85 3.97 6.29 -17.06
N GLU A 86 5.11 6.90 -16.70
CA GLU A 86 5.50 8.24 -17.16
C GLU A 86 5.64 8.33 -18.70
N SER A 87 5.99 7.23 -19.34
CA SER A 87 6.18 7.15 -20.80
C SER A 87 5.12 6.33 -21.54
N ALA A 88 4.18 5.70 -20.81
CA ALA A 88 3.17 4.82 -21.37
C ALA A 88 1.76 5.22 -20.89
N ARG A 89 0.77 5.05 -21.74
CA ARG A 89 -0.63 5.22 -21.34
C ARG A 89 -1.19 3.87 -20.91
N TYR A 90 -1.66 3.81 -19.67
CA TYR A 90 -2.26 2.61 -19.08
C TYR A 90 -3.79 2.69 -19.11
N ASP A 91 -4.43 1.57 -19.38
CA ASP A 91 -5.86 1.40 -19.20
C ASP A 91 -6.21 1.07 -17.74
N LEU A 92 -7.49 1.11 -17.41
CA LEU A 92 -7.97 0.87 -16.05
C LEU A 92 -7.54 -0.50 -15.48
N PRO A 93 -7.57 -1.63 -16.23
CA PRO A 93 -7.04 -2.90 -15.74
C PRO A 93 -5.55 -2.86 -15.40
N THR A 94 -4.74 -2.17 -16.21
CA THR A 94 -3.30 -2.04 -16.00
C THR A 94 -2.99 -1.19 -14.77
N ILE A 95 -3.69 -0.07 -14.56
CA ILE A 95 -3.58 0.75 -13.35
C ILE A 95 -4.04 -0.04 -12.12
N THR A 96 -5.14 -0.75 -12.20
CA THR A 96 -5.61 -1.61 -11.11
C THR A 96 -4.53 -2.62 -10.72
N ARG A 97 -3.87 -3.26 -11.71
CA ARG A 97 -2.77 -4.20 -11.46
C ARG A 97 -1.57 -3.51 -10.83
N LEU A 98 -1.16 -2.34 -11.34
CA LEU A 98 -0.07 -1.55 -10.80
C LEU A 98 -0.32 -1.26 -9.31
N GLN A 99 -1.50 -0.76 -8.96
CA GLN A 99 -1.84 -0.40 -7.59
C GLN A 99 -1.95 -1.62 -6.67
N HIS A 100 -2.44 -2.75 -7.16
CA HIS A 100 -2.39 -4.01 -6.42
C HIS A 100 -0.96 -4.45 -6.09
N LEU A 101 -0.01 -4.20 -6.98
CA LEU A 101 1.40 -4.53 -6.75
C LEU A 101 2.10 -3.47 -5.89
N LYS A 102 2.11 -2.19 -6.32
CA LYS A 102 2.85 -1.11 -5.65
C LYS A 102 2.38 -0.90 -4.21
N THR A 103 1.09 -0.85 -3.97
CA THR A 103 0.49 -0.55 -2.66
C THR A 103 -0.17 -1.78 -2.03
N GLY A 104 -1.00 -2.48 -2.79
CA GLY A 104 -1.85 -3.56 -2.28
C GLY A 104 -1.08 -4.77 -1.77
N ALA A 105 0.09 -5.10 -2.36
CA ALA A 105 0.84 -6.29 -1.98
C ALA A 105 1.33 -6.25 -0.52
N LEU A 106 1.91 -5.15 -0.07
CA LEU A 106 2.38 -5.00 1.31
C LEU A 106 1.23 -4.85 2.31
N LEU A 107 0.13 -4.21 1.94
CA LEU A 107 -1.07 -4.16 2.77
C LEU A 107 -1.67 -5.56 2.96
N THR A 108 -1.78 -6.33 1.87
CA THR A 108 -2.24 -7.72 1.91
C THR A 108 -1.33 -8.59 2.76
N ALA A 109 -0.01 -8.47 2.60
CA ALA A 109 0.97 -9.19 3.40
C ALA A 109 0.85 -8.87 4.89
N SER A 110 0.57 -7.63 5.26
CA SER A 110 0.39 -7.24 6.65
C SER A 110 -0.79 -7.98 7.31
N VAL A 111 -1.92 -8.07 6.60
CA VAL A 111 -3.09 -8.83 7.07
C VAL A 111 -2.82 -10.34 7.07
N GLU A 112 -2.17 -10.85 6.03
CA GLU A 112 -1.82 -12.28 5.90
C GLU A 112 -0.85 -12.72 7.00
N MET A 113 0.17 -11.92 7.31
CA MET A 113 1.11 -12.19 8.42
C MET A 113 0.39 -12.22 9.78
N GLY A 114 -0.57 -11.31 10.00
CA GLY A 114 -1.45 -11.38 11.18
C GLY A 114 -2.25 -12.68 11.25
N ALA A 115 -2.81 -13.13 10.12
CA ALA A 115 -3.53 -14.39 10.03
C ALA A 115 -2.62 -15.63 10.24
N ILE A 116 -1.38 -15.60 9.76
CA ILE A 116 -0.36 -16.64 9.99
C ILE A 116 -0.08 -16.74 11.49
N LEU A 117 0.22 -15.63 12.15
CA LEU A 117 0.47 -15.57 13.58
C LEU A 117 -0.73 -16.03 14.42
N GLY A 118 -1.94 -15.64 14.00
CA GLY A 118 -3.20 -16.08 14.59
C GLY A 118 -3.57 -17.55 14.28
N ARG A 119 -2.74 -18.27 13.52
CA ARG A 119 -2.97 -19.66 13.08
C ARG A 119 -4.33 -19.85 12.41
N VAL A 120 -4.77 -18.84 11.67
CA VAL A 120 -6.02 -18.89 10.91
C VAL A 120 -5.92 -19.98 9.84
N PRO A 121 -6.89 -20.90 9.74
CA PRO A 121 -6.90 -21.94 8.72
C PRO A 121 -6.85 -21.37 7.30
N PRO A 122 -6.25 -22.05 6.31
CA PRO A 122 -6.08 -21.54 4.94
C PRO A 122 -7.38 -21.07 4.29
N ASP A 123 -8.48 -21.78 4.47
CA ASP A 123 -9.78 -21.41 3.90
C ASP A 123 -10.29 -20.08 4.48
N ALA A 124 -10.14 -19.87 5.79
CA ALA A 124 -10.52 -18.62 6.45
C ALA A 124 -9.56 -17.46 6.10
N ARG A 125 -8.26 -17.75 5.84
CA ARG A 125 -7.30 -16.71 5.38
C ARG A 125 -7.70 -16.07 4.07
N SER A 126 -8.36 -16.81 3.17
CA SER A 126 -8.80 -16.27 1.88
C SER A 126 -9.73 -15.07 2.05
N HIS A 127 -10.58 -15.06 3.05
CA HIS A 127 -11.46 -13.95 3.37
C HIS A 127 -10.69 -12.71 3.83
N LEU A 128 -9.69 -12.89 4.71
CA LEU A 128 -8.81 -11.81 5.17
C LEU A 128 -7.95 -11.24 4.02
N ILE A 129 -7.45 -12.10 3.14
CA ILE A 129 -6.68 -11.68 1.95
C ILE A 129 -7.57 -10.88 1.00
N ASN A 130 -8.81 -11.31 0.77
CA ASN A 130 -9.74 -10.58 -0.10
C ASN A 130 -10.13 -9.23 0.52
N TYR A 131 -10.41 -9.18 1.83
CA TYR A 131 -10.57 -7.93 2.57
C TYR A 131 -9.38 -6.98 2.33
N ALA A 132 -8.15 -7.47 2.51
CA ALA A 132 -6.95 -6.66 2.35
C ALA A 132 -6.74 -6.15 0.92
N ARG A 133 -7.09 -6.94 -0.09
CA ARG A 133 -7.04 -6.52 -1.51
C ARG A 133 -8.02 -5.41 -1.81
N ASP A 134 -9.26 -5.53 -1.32
CA ASP A 134 -10.30 -4.54 -1.55
C ASP A 134 -9.96 -3.21 -0.86
N ILE A 135 -9.50 -3.24 0.40
CA ILE A 135 -9.10 -2.01 1.09
C ILE A 135 -7.83 -1.39 0.50
N GLY A 136 -6.89 -2.19 -0.01
CA GLY A 136 -5.71 -1.68 -0.70
C GLY A 136 -6.08 -0.90 -1.96
N LEU A 137 -7.05 -1.38 -2.74
CA LEU A 137 -7.55 -0.67 -3.90
C LEU A 137 -8.39 0.55 -3.50
N ALA A 138 -9.25 0.43 -2.50
CA ALA A 138 -10.02 1.55 -1.97
C ALA A 138 -9.11 2.68 -1.43
N PHE A 139 -8.02 2.31 -0.77
CA PHE A 139 -7.00 3.24 -0.28
C PHE A 139 -6.40 4.05 -1.42
N GLN A 140 -6.02 3.40 -2.52
CA GLN A 140 -5.42 4.08 -3.66
C GLN A 140 -6.42 5.01 -4.37
N ILE A 141 -7.67 4.55 -4.55
CA ILE A 141 -8.71 5.42 -5.11
C ILE A 141 -8.98 6.64 -4.21
N ALA A 142 -8.95 6.45 -2.88
CA ALA A 142 -9.10 7.55 -1.93
C ALA A 142 -7.91 8.52 -1.99
N ASP A 143 -6.69 8.02 -2.17
CA ASP A 143 -5.47 8.81 -2.36
C ASP A 143 -5.56 9.67 -3.64
N ASP A 144 -5.97 9.07 -4.77
CA ASP A 144 -6.19 9.78 -6.04
C ASP A 144 -7.26 10.89 -5.90
N LEU A 145 -8.33 10.62 -5.14
CA LEU A 145 -9.37 11.61 -4.86
C LEU A 145 -8.84 12.75 -3.98
N LEU A 146 -8.02 12.45 -2.96
CA LEU A 146 -7.40 13.46 -2.11
C LEU A 146 -6.39 14.31 -2.89
N ASP A 147 -5.62 13.70 -3.81
CA ASP A 147 -4.70 14.44 -4.68
C ASP A 147 -5.45 15.39 -5.63
N HIS A 148 -6.58 14.94 -6.16
CA HIS A 148 -7.38 15.72 -7.11
C HIS A 148 -8.18 16.85 -6.45
N GLU A 149 -8.76 16.64 -5.26
CA GLU A 149 -9.72 17.53 -4.58
C GLU A 149 -9.16 18.16 -3.31
N GLY A 150 -8.00 17.70 -2.83
CA GLY A 150 -7.46 18.05 -1.52
C GLY A 150 -6.95 19.47 -1.39
N ASP A 151 -6.70 19.87 -0.14
CA ASP A 151 -6.08 21.13 0.25
C ASP A 151 -4.61 20.84 0.63
N GLU A 152 -3.66 21.45 -0.09
CA GLU A 152 -2.22 21.27 0.14
C GLU A 152 -1.79 21.58 1.58
N ALA A 153 -2.44 22.55 2.23
CA ALA A 153 -2.14 22.90 3.61
C ALA A 153 -2.52 21.76 4.60
N LYS A 154 -3.51 20.96 4.26
CA LYS A 154 -3.93 19.79 5.06
C LYS A 154 -3.15 18.52 4.70
N ALA A 155 -2.82 18.35 3.41
CA ALA A 155 -2.12 17.17 2.92
C ALA A 155 -0.65 17.10 3.37
N GLY A 156 -0.01 18.26 3.66
CA GLY A 156 1.40 18.34 4.05
C GLY A 156 2.39 17.91 2.96
N LYS A 157 1.93 17.86 1.70
CA LYS A 157 2.70 17.61 0.47
C LYS A 157 2.08 18.38 -0.69
N ALA A 158 2.84 18.58 -1.78
CA ALA A 158 2.28 19.09 -3.03
C ALA A 158 1.21 18.12 -3.57
N LEU A 159 0.11 18.68 -4.06
CA LEU A 159 -0.99 17.94 -4.69
C LEU A 159 -0.93 18.11 -6.22
N ARG A 160 -1.71 17.32 -6.95
CA ARG A 160 -1.82 17.32 -8.43
C ARG A 160 -0.51 16.94 -9.15
N LYS A 161 0.40 16.27 -8.45
CA LYS A 161 1.64 15.78 -9.08
C LYS A 161 1.37 14.81 -10.22
N ASP A 162 0.38 13.93 -10.06
CA ASP A 162 0.01 12.94 -11.07
C ASP A 162 -0.48 13.60 -12.36
N ASP A 163 -1.27 14.68 -12.26
CA ASP A 163 -1.73 15.46 -13.40
C ASP A 163 -0.55 16.19 -14.10
N GLU A 164 0.39 16.76 -13.34
CA GLU A 164 1.57 17.43 -13.86
C GLU A 164 2.56 16.47 -14.55
N GLN A 165 2.69 15.26 -14.02
CA GLN A 165 3.52 14.17 -14.58
C GLN A 165 2.81 13.42 -15.73
N GLY A 166 1.52 13.71 -15.98
CA GLY A 166 0.71 13.02 -17.00
C GLY A 166 0.41 11.57 -16.67
N LYS A 167 0.58 11.18 -15.40
CA LYS A 167 0.22 9.84 -14.91
C LYS A 167 -1.29 9.66 -14.95
N GLN A 168 -1.72 8.47 -15.32
CA GLN A 168 -3.14 8.11 -15.31
C GLN A 168 -3.52 7.57 -13.93
N THR A 169 -4.59 8.12 -13.37
CA THR A 169 -5.15 7.74 -12.07
C THR A 169 -6.56 7.18 -12.23
N PHE A 170 -7.13 6.60 -11.18
CA PHE A 170 -8.54 6.19 -11.20
C PHE A 170 -9.45 7.40 -11.48
N VAL A 171 -9.15 8.56 -10.89
CA VAL A 171 -9.94 9.77 -11.09
C VAL A 171 -9.86 10.25 -12.54
N SER A 172 -8.67 10.27 -13.16
CA SER A 172 -8.51 10.68 -14.55
C SER A 172 -9.21 9.77 -15.56
N LEU A 173 -9.31 8.46 -15.25
CA LEU A 173 -9.90 7.45 -16.13
C LEU A 173 -11.42 7.31 -15.99
N MET A 174 -11.97 7.47 -14.79
CA MET A 174 -13.41 7.23 -14.57
C MET A 174 -14.17 8.45 -14.03
N GLY A 175 -13.48 9.51 -13.65
CA GLY A 175 -14.05 10.70 -13.02
C GLY A 175 -14.21 10.54 -11.50
N ALA A 176 -14.18 11.66 -10.77
CA ALA A 176 -14.17 11.69 -9.30
C ALA A 176 -15.42 11.03 -8.69
N ASP A 177 -16.61 11.26 -9.23
CA ASP A 177 -17.85 10.68 -8.70
C ASP A 177 -17.89 9.16 -8.82
N ALA A 178 -17.44 8.61 -9.96
CA ALA A 178 -17.39 7.16 -10.16
C ALA A 178 -16.29 6.54 -9.28
N ALA A 179 -15.12 7.18 -9.16
CA ALA A 179 -14.04 6.75 -8.28
C ALA A 179 -14.51 6.68 -6.82
N ARG A 180 -15.19 7.72 -6.32
CA ARG A 180 -15.74 7.75 -4.95
C ARG A 180 -16.77 6.64 -4.71
N LYS A 181 -17.66 6.41 -5.69
CA LYS A 181 -18.63 5.31 -5.61
C LYS A 181 -17.93 3.95 -5.58
N GLN A 182 -16.91 3.77 -6.40
CA GLN A 182 -16.12 2.54 -6.44
C GLN A 182 -15.39 2.29 -5.12
N ALA A 183 -14.75 3.30 -4.54
CA ALA A 183 -14.06 3.19 -3.25
C ALA A 183 -15.02 2.73 -2.14
N ARG A 184 -16.22 3.31 -2.06
CA ARG A 184 -17.24 2.90 -1.09
C ARG A 184 -17.72 1.47 -1.31
N ALA A 185 -17.95 1.07 -2.57
CA ALA A 185 -18.35 -0.30 -2.89
C ALA A 185 -17.28 -1.33 -2.49
N LEU A 186 -15.99 -1.00 -2.67
CA LEU A 186 -14.88 -1.84 -2.22
C LEU A 186 -14.85 -1.97 -0.70
N VAL A 187 -15.13 -0.92 0.06
CA VAL A 187 -15.22 -0.98 1.53
C VAL A 187 -16.36 -1.88 1.97
N GLU A 188 -17.54 -1.77 1.34
CA GLU A 188 -18.67 -2.64 1.63
C GLU A 188 -18.34 -4.11 1.31
N GLN A 189 -17.70 -4.37 0.18
CA GLN A 189 -17.24 -5.70 -0.21
C GLN A 189 -16.21 -6.25 0.77
N ALA A 190 -15.22 -5.44 1.17
CA ALA A 190 -14.21 -5.80 2.15
C ALA A 190 -14.84 -6.22 3.48
N CYS A 191 -15.76 -5.42 4.02
CA CYS A 191 -16.51 -5.77 5.23
C CYS A 191 -17.34 -7.05 5.04
N GLY A 192 -17.90 -7.25 3.85
CA GLY A 192 -18.63 -8.47 3.50
C GLY A 192 -17.77 -9.73 3.58
N HIS A 193 -16.50 -9.67 3.20
CA HIS A 193 -15.56 -10.80 3.35
C HIS A 193 -15.36 -11.20 4.82
N LEU A 194 -15.55 -10.27 5.75
CA LEU A 194 -15.36 -10.50 7.19
C LEU A 194 -16.65 -10.86 7.94
N ALA A 195 -17.79 -10.97 7.25
CA ALA A 195 -19.09 -11.17 7.89
C ALA A 195 -19.16 -12.40 8.83
N HIS A 196 -18.41 -13.46 8.53
CA HIS A 196 -18.40 -14.67 9.36
C HIS A 196 -17.58 -14.53 10.66
N TYR A 197 -16.77 -13.46 10.81
CA TYR A 197 -16.07 -13.15 12.05
C TYR A 197 -16.93 -12.33 13.04
N GLY A 198 -18.12 -11.85 12.61
CA GLY A 198 -19.04 -11.11 13.45
C GLY A 198 -18.41 -9.84 14.05
N GLU A 199 -18.64 -9.64 15.36
CA GLU A 199 -18.16 -8.46 16.08
C GLU A 199 -16.62 -8.39 16.18
N ASP A 200 -15.92 -9.50 16.13
CA ASP A 200 -14.45 -9.55 16.19
C ASP A 200 -13.80 -8.82 15.00
N ALA A 201 -14.50 -8.69 13.87
CA ALA A 201 -14.05 -7.96 12.71
C ALA A 201 -14.34 -6.44 12.76
N GLY A 202 -15.00 -5.94 13.79
CA GLY A 202 -15.45 -4.56 13.89
C GLY A 202 -14.35 -3.54 13.62
N VAL A 203 -13.20 -3.70 14.27
CA VAL A 203 -12.03 -2.80 14.09
C VAL A 203 -11.54 -2.77 12.65
N LEU A 204 -11.51 -3.92 11.96
CA LEU A 204 -11.09 -3.97 10.56
C LEU A 204 -12.09 -3.28 9.63
N CYS A 205 -13.39 -3.43 9.88
CA CYS A 205 -14.42 -2.71 9.13
C CYS A 205 -14.39 -1.20 9.38
N ASP A 206 -14.13 -0.77 10.62
CA ASP A 206 -13.98 0.64 10.94
C ASP A 206 -12.74 1.25 10.28
N LEU A 207 -11.63 0.50 10.24
CA LEU A 207 -10.44 0.89 9.48
C LEU A 207 -10.74 1.04 7.99
N ALA A 208 -11.48 0.10 7.40
CA ALA A 208 -11.86 0.17 5.99
C ALA A 208 -12.71 1.42 5.68
N ARG A 209 -13.67 1.77 6.53
CA ARG A 209 -14.47 2.99 6.40
C ARG A 209 -13.62 4.25 6.53
N TYR A 210 -12.74 4.28 7.55
CA TYR A 210 -11.84 5.41 7.77
C TYR A 210 -10.95 5.71 6.55
N ILE A 211 -10.49 4.69 5.83
CA ILE A 211 -9.63 4.85 4.62
C ILE A 211 -10.29 5.75 3.58
N VAL A 212 -11.61 5.63 3.36
CA VAL A 212 -12.34 6.39 2.33
C VAL A 212 -13.01 7.66 2.87
N GLU A 213 -13.04 7.85 4.19
CA GLU A 213 -13.64 9.01 4.87
C GLU A 213 -12.61 10.03 5.34
N ARG A 214 -11.31 9.65 5.34
CA ARG A 214 -10.22 10.55 5.76
C ARG A 214 -10.13 11.77 4.85
N ASP A 215 -9.71 12.90 5.42
CA ASP A 215 -9.53 14.20 4.75
C ASP A 215 -8.04 14.58 4.56
N ARG A 216 -7.11 13.66 4.86
CA ARG A 216 -5.65 13.82 4.75
C ARG A 216 -4.91 12.46 4.76
#